data_2b949b9b3de79ebe43dcafd353f830b5
#
_entry.id   2b949b9b3de79ebe43dcafd353f830b5
#
_cell.length_a   1.000
_cell.length_b   1.000
_cell.length_c   1.000
_cell.angle_alpha   90.00
_cell.angle_beta   90.00
_cell.angle_gamma   90.00
#
_symmetry.space_group_name_H-M   'P 1'
#
loop_
_entity.id
_entity.type
_entity.pdbx_description
1 polymer ?
#
loop_
_entity_poly.entity_id
_entity_poly.type
_entity_poly.pdbx_seq_one_letter_code
_entity_poly.pdbx_strand_id
1 'polypeptide(L)'
;MLATIFLLGLIIGFLIGRLTLGSTILPANPAMGTNNVMNQGSTGSTAGTIADNFGTAINPTAAQQPTMQTNPVNDYTNIDKSVDSDGHFSLGNKNAKVKIVEFGDFQCPFCYRYFMTAFPQILTDYVATGKVYYTFHNYPLNIHPQAPKAAEASLCAADQNKYWEYHDLLFANQNLWSGNDNDVQVFENLAQSAGMDSGKFSQCLSSGKYTATVNADIASGDKKGISGTPTIFIDDQKVVGAQDYSVFKQTIDQELNKK
;
A
#
# COMPACT_ATOMS: atom_id res chain seq x y z
N MET A 1 -21.70 -43.51 43.98
CA MET A 1 -20.47 -44.31 43.78
C MET A 1 -19.37 -43.35 43.45
N LEU A 2 -18.40 -43.22 44.39
CA LEU A 2 -17.17 -42.38 44.28
C LEU A 2 -16.19 -43.02 43.28
N ALA A 3 -15.44 -42.17 42.55
CA ALA A 3 -14.08 -42.47 42.11
C ALA A 3 -13.43 -41.16 41.68
N THR A 4 -12.68 -40.54 42.47
CA THR A 4 -11.22 -40.49 42.74
C THR A 4 -10.43 -39.74 41.65
N ILE A 5 -9.95 -38.60 42.09
CA ILE A 5 -8.97 -37.64 41.56
C ILE A 5 -7.61 -38.33 41.47
N PHE A 6 -6.87 -38.10 40.39
CA PHE A 6 -5.40 -38.24 40.37
C PHE A 6 -4.77 -36.92 39.86
N LEU A 7 -4.19 -36.20 40.84
CA LEU A 7 -3.21 -35.14 40.67
C LEU A 7 -1.85 -35.82 40.44
N LEU A 8 -1.18 -35.48 39.33
CA LEU A 8 0.27 -35.68 39.22
C LEU A 8 0.92 -34.34 38.89
N GLY A 9 1.57 -33.77 39.89
CA GLY A 9 2.45 -32.62 39.74
C GLY A 9 3.81 -33.09 39.20
N LEU A 10 4.35 -32.31 38.27
CA LEU A 10 5.74 -32.42 37.88
C LEU A 10 6.40 -31.04 38.01
N ILE A 11 7.23 -30.98 39.09
CA ILE A 11 8.17 -29.87 39.37
C ILE A 11 9.38 -30.12 38.44
N ILE A 12 9.72 -29.21 37.56
CA ILE A 12 11.01 -29.19 36.89
C ILE A 12 11.68 -27.85 37.16
N GLY A 13 12.88 -27.96 37.67
CA GLY A 13 13.70 -26.96 38.30
C GLY A 13 14.24 -25.86 37.40
N PHE A 14 14.44 -24.73 38.03
CA PHE A 14 15.21 -23.58 37.56
C PHE A 14 16.70 -23.95 37.49
N LEU A 15 17.29 -23.80 36.29
CA LEU A 15 18.72 -23.73 36.14
C LEU A 15 19.07 -22.32 35.62
N ILE A 16 19.58 -21.51 36.59
CA ILE A 16 20.14 -20.19 36.33
C ILE A 16 21.52 -20.36 35.76
N GLY A 17 21.65 -20.17 34.45
CA GLY A 17 22.93 -20.03 33.76
C GLY A 17 23.30 -18.55 33.65
N ARG A 18 24.25 -18.11 34.51
CA ARG A 18 24.94 -16.82 34.34
C ARG A 18 25.86 -16.93 33.12
N LEU A 19 25.58 -16.17 32.06
CA LEU A 19 26.57 -15.88 31.00
C LEU A 19 27.15 -14.49 31.24
N THR A 20 28.44 -14.47 31.44
CA THR A 20 29.34 -13.31 31.55
C THR A 20 29.37 -12.53 30.24
N LEU A 21 29.15 -11.20 30.31
CA LEU A 21 29.40 -10.26 29.24
C LEU A 21 30.90 -10.20 28.91
N GLY A 22 31.26 -10.63 27.72
CA GLY A 22 32.53 -10.32 27.08
C GLY A 22 32.38 -9.07 26.23
N SER A 23 32.94 -7.94 26.70
CA SER A 23 33.04 -6.70 25.92
C SER A 23 34.15 -6.85 24.88
N THR A 24 33.80 -6.95 23.61
CA THR A 24 34.76 -6.79 22.50
C THR A 24 34.69 -5.34 22.01
N ILE A 25 35.79 -4.65 22.26
CA ILE A 25 36.09 -3.29 21.77
C ILE A 25 36.48 -3.42 20.30
N LEU A 26 35.69 -2.77 19.41
CA LEU A 26 36.06 -2.61 18.01
C LEU A 26 36.94 -1.35 17.84
N PRO A 27 37.99 -1.40 16.99
CA PRO A 27 38.88 -0.26 16.81
C PRO A 27 38.25 0.85 15.97
N ALA A 28 38.56 2.10 16.36
CA ALA A 28 38.16 3.32 15.69
C ALA A 28 38.78 3.43 14.29
N ASN A 29 37.96 3.83 13.32
CA ASN A 29 38.38 4.15 11.96
C ASN A 29 38.93 5.59 11.91
N PRO A 30 40.12 5.86 11.27
CA PRO A 30 40.69 7.19 11.24
C PRO A 30 39.96 8.13 10.26
N ALA A 31 39.81 9.37 10.71
CA ALA A 31 39.24 10.50 9.97
C ALA A 31 40.01 10.77 8.66
N MET A 32 39.30 10.90 7.56
CA MET A 32 39.82 11.46 6.31
C MET A 32 39.63 12.96 6.25
N GLY A 33 40.73 13.60 5.84
CA GLY A 33 41.06 14.99 5.95
C GLY A 33 40.14 15.98 5.21
N THR A 34 40.06 17.11 5.82
CA THR A 34 39.56 18.37 5.27
C THR A 34 40.56 18.96 4.28
N ASN A 35 40.20 19.05 3.01
CA ASN A 35 40.97 19.86 2.05
C ASN A 35 40.46 21.30 2.04
N ASN A 36 41.19 22.15 2.77
CA ASN A 36 41.14 23.60 2.60
C ASN A 36 41.95 23.96 1.35
N VAL A 37 41.30 24.51 0.32
CA VAL A 37 41.98 25.21 -0.76
C VAL A 37 41.89 26.71 -0.49
N MET A 38 43.02 27.27 -0.12
CA MET A 38 43.22 28.74 -0.02
C MET A 38 43.22 29.36 -1.42
N ASN A 39 42.37 30.35 -1.60
CA ASN A 39 42.39 31.23 -2.77
C ASN A 39 43.32 32.38 -2.47
N GLN A 40 44.44 32.46 -3.16
CA GLN A 40 45.32 33.66 -3.17
C GLN A 40 44.98 34.52 -4.38
N GLY A 41 44.74 35.80 -4.09
CA GLY A 41 44.46 36.79 -5.08
C GLY A 41 45.66 37.17 -5.95
N SER A 42 45.40 37.64 -7.14
CA SER A 42 46.30 38.46 -7.93
C SER A 42 45.52 39.54 -8.65
N THR A 43 45.94 40.76 -8.41
CA THR A 43 45.51 42.01 -9.04
C THR A 43 46.10 42.13 -10.44
N GLY A 44 45.30 42.68 -11.38
CA GLY A 44 45.81 43.04 -12.71
C GLY A 44 44.74 43.62 -13.62
N SER A 45 44.74 44.93 -13.72
CA SER A 45 43.95 45.82 -14.59
C SER A 45 44.11 45.50 -16.09
N THR A 46 43.02 45.60 -16.87
CA THR A 46 42.92 46.59 -18.01
C THR A 46 41.59 46.36 -18.77
N ALA A 47 41.05 47.43 -19.26
CA ALA A 47 39.79 47.60 -19.96
C ALA A 47 39.75 46.90 -21.32
N GLY A 48 38.57 46.37 -21.65
CA GLY A 48 38.23 45.89 -23.00
C GLY A 48 36.73 45.63 -23.10
N THR A 49 36.02 46.63 -23.64
CA THR A 49 34.60 46.58 -23.97
C THR A 49 34.38 45.61 -25.12
N ILE A 50 33.72 44.51 -24.89
CA ILE A 50 33.03 43.76 -25.96
C ILE A 50 31.69 43.34 -25.39
N ALA A 51 30.61 43.83 -25.99
CA ALA A 51 29.26 43.37 -25.75
C ALA A 51 29.07 42.03 -26.43
N ASP A 52 29.00 40.96 -25.64
CA ASP A 52 28.52 39.67 -26.10
C ASP A 52 27.30 39.22 -25.28
N ASN A 53 26.22 39.27 -26.00
CA ASN A 53 24.89 38.87 -25.65
C ASN A 53 24.81 37.32 -25.62
N PHE A 54 25.27 36.70 -24.55
CA PHE A 54 25.06 35.27 -24.28
C PHE A 54 24.86 35.03 -22.80
N GLY A 55 23.65 34.76 -22.44
CA GLY A 55 23.37 34.36 -21.05
C GLY A 55 21.89 34.31 -20.73
N THR A 56 21.13 33.62 -21.55
CA THR A 56 19.88 33.05 -21.06
C THR A 56 20.28 32.03 -19.97
N ALA A 57 20.27 32.47 -18.73
CA ALA A 57 20.36 31.56 -17.59
C ALA A 57 19.20 30.56 -17.73
N ILE A 58 19.50 29.38 -18.18
CA ILE A 58 18.62 28.23 -18.01
C ILE A 58 18.49 28.04 -16.50
N ASN A 59 17.40 28.62 -15.99
CA ASN A 59 16.95 28.34 -14.64
C ASN A 59 16.77 26.81 -14.58
N PRO A 60 17.51 26.06 -13.73
CA PRO A 60 17.25 24.64 -13.61
C PRO A 60 15.79 24.52 -13.20
N THR A 61 15.00 23.91 -14.07
CA THR A 61 13.59 23.62 -13.84
C THR A 61 13.49 23.02 -12.44
N ALA A 62 12.95 23.79 -11.49
CA ALA A 62 12.70 23.28 -10.16
C ALA A 62 11.92 21.99 -10.35
N ALA A 63 12.48 20.88 -9.93
CA ALA A 63 11.80 19.59 -9.95
C ALA A 63 10.47 19.80 -9.21
N GLN A 64 9.36 19.77 -9.94
CA GLN A 64 8.05 19.94 -9.35
C GLN A 64 7.87 18.84 -8.32
N GLN A 65 7.71 19.22 -7.06
CA GLN A 65 7.34 18.26 -6.02
C GLN A 65 6.03 17.59 -6.44
N PRO A 66 5.92 16.27 -6.30
CA PRO A 66 4.69 15.58 -6.65
C PRO A 66 3.54 16.18 -5.86
N THR A 67 2.51 16.62 -6.57
CA THR A 67 1.30 17.19 -5.96
C THR A 67 0.38 16.06 -5.52
N MET A 68 -0.21 16.21 -4.33
CA MET A 68 -1.16 15.24 -3.79
C MET A 68 -2.42 15.20 -4.67
N GLN A 69 -2.81 14.00 -5.10
CA GLN A 69 -4.12 13.75 -5.70
C GLN A 69 -5.18 13.73 -4.59
N THR A 70 -6.18 14.58 -4.70
CA THR A 70 -7.20 14.77 -3.65
C THR A 70 -8.56 14.19 -3.99
N ASN A 71 -8.78 13.79 -5.25
CA ASN A 71 -10.02 13.15 -5.69
C ASN A 71 -9.80 11.68 -6.03
N PRO A 72 -10.81 10.80 -5.80
CA PRO A 72 -10.76 9.43 -6.30
C PRO A 72 -10.52 9.37 -7.82
N VAL A 73 -9.79 8.36 -8.28
CA VAL A 73 -9.47 8.19 -9.71
C VAL A 73 -10.66 7.58 -10.45
N ASN A 74 -11.42 6.69 -9.78
CA ASN A 74 -12.53 5.98 -10.37
C ASN A 74 -13.88 6.60 -9.95
N ASP A 75 -14.86 6.52 -10.85
CA ASP A 75 -16.23 6.92 -10.56
C ASP A 75 -17.04 5.72 -10.06
N TYR A 76 -17.45 5.78 -8.81
CA TYR A 76 -18.26 4.75 -8.17
C TYR A 76 -19.74 5.13 -8.04
N THR A 77 -20.21 6.21 -8.67
CA THR A 77 -21.55 6.78 -8.48
C THR A 77 -22.68 5.80 -8.79
N ASN A 78 -22.50 4.96 -9.81
CA ASN A 78 -23.50 4.00 -10.27
C ASN A 78 -23.11 2.55 -9.94
N ILE A 79 -22.21 2.34 -8.97
CA ILE A 79 -21.74 1.03 -8.56
C ILE A 79 -22.18 0.79 -7.12
N ASP A 80 -22.90 -0.32 -6.90
CA ASP A 80 -23.26 -0.74 -5.55
C ASP A 80 -21.98 -1.01 -4.74
N LYS A 81 -21.92 -0.41 -3.55
CA LYS A 81 -20.87 -0.65 -2.57
C LYS A 81 -21.42 -1.50 -1.46
N SER A 82 -20.71 -2.56 -1.10
CA SER A 82 -21.14 -3.49 -0.06
C SER A 82 -19.95 -4.07 0.70
N VAL A 83 -20.28 -4.80 1.76
CA VAL A 83 -19.33 -5.66 2.49
C VAL A 83 -19.80 -7.08 2.29
N ASP A 84 -18.89 -7.98 1.97
CA ASP A 84 -19.23 -9.41 1.82
C ASP A 84 -19.43 -10.09 3.18
N SER A 85 -19.74 -11.39 3.17
CA SER A 85 -20.01 -12.18 4.39
C SER A 85 -18.78 -12.26 5.31
N ASP A 86 -17.58 -12.09 4.78
CA ASP A 86 -16.32 -12.25 5.50
C ASP A 86 -15.74 -10.89 5.94
N GLY A 87 -16.43 -9.79 5.60
CA GLY A 87 -16.09 -8.44 6.03
C GLY A 87 -15.25 -7.66 5.04
N HIS A 88 -15.09 -8.13 3.79
CA HIS A 88 -14.31 -7.44 2.76
C HIS A 88 -15.18 -6.47 1.95
N PHE A 89 -14.55 -5.38 1.51
CA PHE A 89 -15.22 -4.35 0.74
C PHE A 89 -15.35 -4.74 -0.72
N SER A 90 -16.56 -4.56 -1.24
CA SER A 90 -16.95 -5.09 -2.55
C SER A 90 -17.71 -4.06 -3.37
N LEU A 91 -17.62 -4.23 -4.69
CA LEU A 91 -18.29 -3.40 -5.71
C LEU A 91 -19.18 -4.26 -6.61
N GLY A 92 -20.32 -3.70 -7.00
CA GLY A 92 -21.24 -4.28 -7.95
C GLY A 92 -22.30 -5.17 -7.33
N ASN A 93 -23.05 -5.85 -8.19
CA ASN A 93 -24.18 -6.67 -7.78
C ASN A 93 -23.70 -7.96 -7.09
N LYS A 94 -24.07 -8.16 -5.81
CA LYS A 94 -23.74 -9.36 -5.04
C LYS A 94 -24.22 -10.67 -5.69
N ASN A 95 -25.24 -10.58 -6.56
CA ASN A 95 -25.79 -11.71 -7.30
C ASN A 95 -25.20 -11.85 -8.71
N ALA A 96 -24.15 -11.08 -9.05
CA ALA A 96 -23.48 -11.19 -10.34
C ALA A 96 -22.98 -12.62 -10.58
N LYS A 97 -23.03 -13.04 -11.85
CA LYS A 97 -22.64 -14.40 -12.25
C LYS A 97 -21.17 -14.69 -11.96
N VAL A 98 -20.29 -13.72 -12.18
CA VAL A 98 -18.84 -13.86 -11.98
C VAL A 98 -18.40 -13.11 -10.73
N LYS A 99 -17.55 -13.71 -9.92
CA LYS A 99 -16.92 -13.11 -8.75
C LYS A 99 -15.46 -12.85 -9.04
N ILE A 100 -14.99 -11.65 -8.70
CA ILE A 100 -13.57 -11.32 -8.73
C ILE A 100 -13.12 -11.03 -7.31
N VAL A 101 -12.00 -11.66 -6.91
CA VAL A 101 -11.31 -11.39 -5.65
C VAL A 101 -9.88 -10.98 -5.98
N GLU A 102 -9.53 -9.74 -5.68
CA GLU A 102 -8.16 -9.26 -5.73
C GLU A 102 -7.50 -9.40 -4.37
N PHE A 103 -6.32 -9.98 -4.35
CA PHE A 103 -5.37 -9.85 -3.24
C PHE A 103 -4.34 -8.79 -3.61
N GLY A 104 -4.45 -7.64 -2.98
CA GLY A 104 -3.72 -6.43 -3.32
C GLY A 104 -2.89 -5.87 -2.16
N ASP A 105 -1.86 -5.12 -2.53
CA ASP A 105 -0.93 -4.45 -1.64
C ASP A 105 -0.80 -2.99 -2.10
N PHE A 106 -1.19 -2.05 -1.25
CA PHE A 106 -1.18 -0.63 -1.60
C PHE A 106 0.21 -0.07 -1.90
N GLN A 107 1.28 -0.71 -1.39
CA GLN A 107 2.66 -0.29 -1.66
C GLN A 107 3.27 -0.96 -2.89
N CYS A 108 2.63 -2.02 -3.42
CA CYS A 108 3.15 -2.76 -4.56
C CYS A 108 3.04 -1.96 -5.87
N PRO A 109 4.14 -1.75 -6.61
CA PRO A 109 4.08 -1.02 -7.89
C PRO A 109 3.29 -1.75 -8.97
N PHE A 110 3.18 -3.08 -8.89
CA PHE A 110 2.35 -3.85 -9.81
C PHE A 110 0.85 -3.71 -9.50
N CYS A 111 0.47 -3.59 -8.20
CA CYS A 111 -0.91 -3.26 -7.83
C CYS A 111 -1.28 -1.86 -8.29
N TYR A 112 -0.38 -0.88 -8.14
CA TYR A 112 -0.57 0.45 -8.71
C TYR A 112 -0.78 0.40 -10.23
N ARG A 113 0.04 -0.38 -10.96
CA ARG A 113 -0.13 -0.54 -12.41
C ARG A 113 -1.49 -1.14 -12.75
N TYR A 114 -1.91 -2.20 -12.07
CA TYR A 114 -3.23 -2.81 -12.25
C TYR A 114 -4.36 -1.80 -12.00
N PHE A 115 -4.30 -1.08 -10.89
CA PHE A 115 -5.22 -0.02 -10.52
C PHE A 115 -5.34 1.07 -11.59
N MET A 116 -4.24 1.46 -12.23
CA MET A 116 -4.22 2.52 -13.26
C MET A 116 -4.61 2.02 -14.66
N THR A 117 -4.59 0.72 -14.93
CA THR A 117 -4.76 0.20 -16.30
C THR A 117 -5.97 -0.71 -16.47
N ALA A 118 -5.96 -1.89 -15.86
CA ALA A 118 -7.01 -2.90 -16.08
C ALA A 118 -8.23 -2.68 -15.17
N PHE A 119 -8.03 -2.27 -13.92
CA PHE A 119 -9.11 -2.09 -12.96
C PHE A 119 -10.21 -1.12 -13.41
N PRO A 120 -9.91 0.09 -13.93
CA PRO A 120 -10.95 1.02 -14.41
C PRO A 120 -11.81 0.43 -15.53
N GLN A 121 -11.20 -0.37 -16.42
CA GLN A 121 -11.91 -1.01 -17.52
C GLN A 121 -12.79 -2.16 -17.01
N ILE A 122 -12.32 -2.94 -16.03
CA ILE A 122 -13.13 -3.97 -15.36
C ILE A 122 -14.34 -3.33 -14.64
N LEU A 123 -14.13 -2.20 -13.96
CA LEU A 123 -15.22 -1.46 -13.32
C LEU A 123 -16.29 -1.06 -14.32
N THR A 124 -15.90 -0.44 -15.44
CA THR A 124 -16.82 0.08 -16.45
C THR A 124 -17.54 -1.04 -17.21
N ASP A 125 -16.80 -2.04 -17.68
CA ASP A 125 -17.33 -3.02 -18.63
C ASP A 125 -18.11 -4.15 -17.94
N TYR A 126 -17.79 -4.42 -16.65
CA TYR A 126 -18.32 -5.60 -15.96
C TYR A 126 -18.99 -5.30 -14.63
N VAL A 127 -18.36 -4.50 -13.76
CA VAL A 127 -18.92 -4.24 -12.42
C VAL A 127 -20.13 -3.32 -12.51
N ALA A 128 -20.00 -2.18 -13.17
CA ALA A 128 -21.09 -1.22 -13.36
C ALA A 128 -22.26 -1.81 -14.18
N THR A 129 -22.00 -2.82 -15.01
CA THR A 129 -23.03 -3.52 -15.79
C THR A 129 -23.67 -4.70 -15.04
N GLY A 130 -23.29 -4.93 -13.77
CA GLY A 130 -23.84 -5.97 -12.92
C GLY A 130 -23.39 -7.40 -13.26
N LYS A 131 -22.42 -7.57 -14.16
CA LYS A 131 -21.90 -8.87 -14.59
C LYS A 131 -20.91 -9.46 -13.61
N VAL A 132 -20.17 -8.60 -12.88
CA VAL A 132 -19.11 -8.94 -11.94
C VAL A 132 -19.41 -8.35 -10.57
N TYR A 133 -19.16 -9.15 -9.54
CA TYR A 133 -19.02 -8.70 -8.16
C TYR A 133 -17.54 -8.73 -7.79
N TYR A 134 -16.97 -7.58 -7.45
CA TYR A 134 -15.56 -7.40 -7.22
C TYR A 134 -15.28 -7.18 -5.74
N THR A 135 -14.30 -7.91 -5.17
CA THR A 135 -13.92 -7.81 -3.76
C THR A 135 -12.41 -7.60 -3.65
N PHE A 136 -11.99 -6.69 -2.77
CA PHE A 136 -10.57 -6.44 -2.46
C PHE A 136 -10.20 -7.03 -1.11
N HIS A 137 -9.11 -7.81 -1.07
CA HIS A 137 -8.50 -8.36 0.12
C HIS A 137 -7.11 -7.75 0.30
N ASN A 138 -6.80 -7.27 1.50
CA ASN A 138 -5.48 -6.75 1.81
C ASN A 138 -4.45 -7.88 1.89
N TYR A 139 -3.39 -7.78 1.11
CA TYR A 139 -2.28 -8.73 1.16
C TYR A 139 -0.93 -8.01 1.13
N PRO A 140 -0.60 -7.24 2.19
CA PRO A 140 0.68 -6.55 2.30
C PRO A 140 1.84 -7.55 2.31
N LEU A 141 2.80 -7.35 1.42
CA LEU A 141 3.99 -8.19 1.28
C LEU A 141 5.05 -7.80 2.32
N ASN A 142 5.80 -8.76 2.82
CA ASN A 142 6.84 -8.55 3.84
C ASN A 142 7.95 -7.58 3.39
N ILE A 143 8.13 -7.39 2.08
CA ILE A 143 9.11 -6.46 1.49
C ILE A 143 8.62 -5.02 1.43
N HIS A 144 7.37 -4.76 1.79
CA HIS A 144 6.71 -3.46 1.73
C HIS A 144 6.38 -2.97 3.14
N PRO A 145 7.29 -2.22 3.79
CA PRO A 145 7.18 -1.92 5.23
C PRO A 145 5.99 -1.03 5.60
N GLN A 146 5.50 -0.16 4.70
CA GLN A 146 4.34 0.70 4.95
C GLN A 146 3.01 0.07 4.53
N ALA A 147 3.02 -1.03 3.76
CA ALA A 147 1.81 -1.67 3.25
C ALA A 147 0.82 -2.13 4.34
N PRO A 148 1.26 -2.71 5.48
CA PRO A 148 0.33 -3.05 6.55
C PRO A 148 -0.41 -1.83 7.11
N LYS A 149 0.29 -0.70 7.28
CA LYS A 149 -0.31 0.53 7.78
C LYS A 149 -1.26 1.18 6.76
N ALA A 150 -0.93 1.12 5.47
CA ALA A 150 -1.82 1.56 4.39
C ALA A 150 -3.11 0.71 4.34
N ALA A 151 -3.00 -0.61 4.53
CA ALA A 151 -4.15 -1.51 4.65
C ALA A 151 -5.03 -1.16 5.86
N GLU A 152 -4.45 -0.93 7.05
CA GLU A 152 -5.20 -0.45 8.21
C GLU A 152 -5.89 0.90 7.94
N ALA A 153 -5.20 1.82 7.26
CA ALA A 153 -5.74 3.13 6.91
C ALA A 153 -6.98 3.02 5.99
N SER A 154 -6.97 2.11 5.01
CA SER A 154 -8.13 1.86 4.15
C SER A 154 -9.35 1.36 4.95
N LEU A 155 -9.12 0.51 5.94
CA LEU A 155 -10.16 0.00 6.83
C LEU A 155 -10.64 1.08 7.82
N CYS A 156 -9.77 2.00 8.27
CA CYS A 156 -10.19 3.17 9.04
C CYS A 156 -11.06 4.14 8.23
N ALA A 157 -10.81 4.27 6.93
CA ALA A 157 -11.68 5.04 6.03
C ALA A 157 -13.06 4.39 5.88
N ALA A 158 -13.13 3.07 5.93
CA ALA A 158 -14.39 2.32 5.90
C ALA A 158 -15.32 2.63 7.07
N ASP A 159 -14.79 2.91 8.27
CA ASP A 159 -15.58 3.36 9.43
C ASP A 159 -16.38 4.63 9.15
N GLN A 160 -15.96 5.38 8.12
CA GLN A 160 -16.61 6.62 7.69
C GLN A 160 -17.28 6.50 6.30
N ASN A 161 -17.52 5.27 5.83
CA ASN A 161 -18.10 4.94 4.52
C ASN A 161 -17.29 5.50 3.34
N LYS A 162 -15.96 5.53 3.45
CA LYS A 162 -15.04 6.10 2.46
C LYS A 162 -13.99 5.11 1.95
N TYR A 163 -14.26 3.80 2.08
CA TYR A 163 -13.29 2.77 1.71
C TYR A 163 -12.76 2.91 0.27
N TRP A 164 -13.66 2.93 -0.72
CA TRP A 164 -13.26 2.92 -2.14
C TRP A 164 -12.65 4.24 -2.59
N GLU A 165 -13.18 5.36 -2.09
CA GLU A 165 -12.61 6.68 -2.34
C GLU A 165 -11.18 6.76 -1.77
N TYR A 166 -10.96 6.19 -0.59
CA TYR A 166 -9.66 6.18 0.06
C TYR A 166 -8.69 5.15 -0.53
N HIS A 167 -9.20 4.00 -0.96
CA HIS A 167 -8.47 3.02 -1.75
C HIS A 167 -7.81 3.67 -2.98
N ASP A 168 -8.58 4.44 -3.73
CA ASP A 168 -8.07 5.17 -4.89
C ASP A 168 -7.01 6.21 -4.52
N LEU A 169 -7.24 6.95 -3.43
CA LEU A 169 -6.28 7.96 -2.98
C LEU A 169 -4.97 7.34 -2.50
N LEU A 170 -5.00 6.16 -1.86
CA LEU A 170 -3.79 5.45 -1.47
C LEU A 170 -2.96 5.06 -2.68
N PHE A 171 -3.56 4.47 -3.71
CA PHE A 171 -2.85 4.13 -4.94
C PHE A 171 -2.38 5.37 -5.70
N ALA A 172 -3.26 6.34 -5.93
CA ALA A 172 -2.95 7.53 -6.71
C ALA A 172 -1.80 8.36 -6.10
N ASN A 173 -1.60 8.25 -4.79
CA ASN A 173 -0.56 8.97 -4.05
C ASN A 173 0.56 8.03 -3.54
N GLN A 174 0.68 6.81 -4.08
CA GLN A 174 1.65 5.82 -3.62
C GLN A 174 3.08 6.39 -3.55
N ASN A 175 3.47 7.23 -4.49
CA ASN A 175 4.76 7.89 -4.55
C ASN A 175 5.03 8.93 -3.43
N LEU A 176 3.99 9.38 -2.72
CA LEU A 176 4.14 10.34 -1.61
C LEU A 176 4.42 9.65 -0.28
N TRP A 177 3.96 8.43 -0.09
CA TRP A 177 4.07 7.72 1.18
C TRP A 177 4.93 6.45 1.13
N SER A 178 5.04 5.79 -0.04
CA SER A 178 5.85 4.58 -0.20
C SER A 178 7.35 4.89 -0.07
N GLY A 179 8.02 4.23 0.87
CA GLY A 179 9.43 4.47 1.16
C GLY A 179 9.71 5.80 1.88
N ASN A 180 8.71 6.42 2.47
CA ASN A 180 8.80 7.70 3.16
C ASN A 180 8.47 7.54 4.65
N ASP A 181 9.27 8.15 5.53
CA ASP A 181 9.05 8.08 7.00
C ASP A 181 7.83 8.89 7.47
N ASN A 182 7.25 9.72 6.59
CA ASN A 182 6.05 10.52 6.86
C ASN A 182 4.75 9.87 6.35
N ASP A 183 4.73 8.58 6.12
CA ASP A 183 3.60 7.82 5.58
C ASP A 183 2.29 8.08 6.34
N VAL A 184 2.31 8.02 7.68
CA VAL A 184 1.13 8.26 8.53
C VAL A 184 0.57 9.67 8.31
N GLN A 185 1.41 10.69 8.23
CA GLN A 185 0.96 12.07 7.97
C GLN A 185 0.32 12.19 6.58
N VAL A 186 0.86 11.49 5.59
CA VAL A 186 0.25 11.45 4.24
C VAL A 186 -1.11 10.76 4.32
N PHE A 187 -1.25 9.63 5.01
CA PHE A 187 -2.53 8.95 5.19
C PHE A 187 -3.59 9.84 5.84
N GLU A 188 -3.23 10.62 6.87
CA GLU A 188 -4.13 11.58 7.52
C GLU A 188 -4.53 12.72 6.58
N ASN A 189 -3.60 13.25 5.79
CA ASN A 189 -3.89 14.29 4.79
C ASN A 189 -4.83 13.77 3.69
N LEU A 190 -4.65 12.53 3.25
CA LEU A 190 -5.56 11.88 2.30
C LEU A 190 -6.96 11.69 2.89
N ALA A 191 -7.06 11.30 4.17
CA ALA A 191 -8.33 11.18 4.88
C ALA A 191 -9.06 12.54 4.95
N GLN A 192 -8.34 13.60 5.28
CA GLN A 192 -8.88 14.95 5.29
C GLN A 192 -9.37 15.38 3.89
N SER A 193 -8.59 15.11 2.84
CA SER A 193 -8.97 15.44 1.47
C SER A 193 -10.22 14.70 0.99
N ALA A 194 -10.45 13.48 1.49
CA ALA A 194 -11.66 12.70 1.25
C ALA A 194 -12.88 13.16 2.08
N GLY A 195 -12.74 14.24 2.85
CA GLY A 195 -13.81 14.79 3.68
C GLY A 195 -14.12 13.97 4.92
N MET A 196 -13.18 13.19 5.42
CA MET A 196 -13.34 12.41 6.65
C MET A 196 -13.05 13.24 7.91
N ASP A 197 -13.62 12.82 9.04
CA ASP A 197 -13.24 13.30 10.36
C ASP A 197 -11.81 12.84 10.69
N SER A 198 -10.86 13.77 10.66
CA SER A 198 -9.44 13.49 10.88
C SER A 198 -9.16 12.93 12.27
N GLY A 199 -9.91 13.38 13.30
CA GLY A 199 -9.73 12.90 14.67
C GLY A 199 -10.10 11.42 14.80
N LYS A 200 -11.25 11.02 14.22
CA LYS A 200 -11.68 9.61 14.21
C LYS A 200 -10.73 8.74 13.40
N PHE A 201 -10.26 9.24 12.26
CA PHE A 201 -9.31 8.52 11.42
C PHE A 201 -7.97 8.29 12.14
N SER A 202 -7.36 9.34 12.70
CA SER A 202 -6.09 9.25 13.44
C SER A 202 -6.21 8.34 14.67
N GLN A 203 -7.33 8.41 15.41
CA GLN A 203 -7.58 7.52 16.54
C GLN A 203 -7.67 6.05 16.09
N CYS A 204 -8.40 5.76 15.02
CA CYS A 204 -8.50 4.43 14.46
C CYS A 204 -7.12 3.90 14.07
N LEU A 205 -6.36 4.67 13.27
CA LEU A 205 -5.07 4.25 12.73
C LEU A 205 -4.00 4.06 13.81
N SER A 206 -3.95 4.96 14.81
CA SER A 206 -3.00 4.89 15.92
C SER A 206 -3.30 3.76 16.89
N SER A 207 -4.57 3.39 17.05
CA SER A 207 -4.97 2.29 17.93
C SER A 207 -4.65 0.89 17.39
N GLY A 208 -4.33 0.75 16.09
CA GLY A 208 -4.14 -0.54 15.43
C GLY A 208 -5.43 -1.37 15.37
N LYS A 209 -6.60 -0.70 15.34
CA LYS A 209 -7.93 -1.34 15.34
C LYS A 209 -8.05 -2.48 14.34
N TYR A 210 -7.42 -2.34 13.18
CA TYR A 210 -7.54 -3.28 12.07
C TYR A 210 -6.34 -4.19 11.84
N THR A 211 -5.32 -4.15 12.71
CA THR A 211 -4.13 -5.03 12.60
C THR A 211 -4.53 -6.52 12.54
N ALA A 212 -5.47 -6.95 13.37
CA ALA A 212 -5.93 -8.35 13.37
C ALA A 212 -6.66 -8.72 12.06
N THR A 213 -7.44 -7.80 11.49
CA THR A 213 -8.15 -7.99 10.22
C THR A 213 -7.16 -8.14 9.07
N VAL A 214 -6.17 -7.24 8.97
CA VAL A 214 -5.12 -7.32 7.94
C VAL A 214 -4.35 -8.62 8.05
N ASN A 215 -4.00 -9.06 9.27
CA ASN A 215 -3.31 -10.34 9.47
C ASN A 215 -4.18 -11.54 9.07
N ALA A 216 -5.50 -11.48 9.28
CA ALA A 216 -6.42 -12.52 8.85
C ALA A 216 -6.51 -12.60 7.31
N ASP A 217 -6.50 -11.46 6.62
CA ASP A 217 -6.47 -11.38 5.16
C ASP A 217 -5.19 -12.01 4.61
N ILE A 218 -4.02 -11.69 5.19
CA ILE A 218 -2.73 -12.30 4.83
C ILE A 218 -2.82 -13.82 4.98
N ALA A 219 -3.27 -14.30 6.14
CA ALA A 219 -3.38 -15.74 6.41
C ALA A 219 -4.36 -16.44 5.44
N SER A 220 -5.41 -15.74 4.98
CA SER A 220 -6.34 -16.23 3.97
C SER A 220 -5.65 -16.36 2.61
N GLY A 221 -4.86 -15.36 2.22
CA GLY A 221 -4.06 -15.39 0.99
C GLY A 221 -3.00 -16.49 1.00
N ASP A 222 -2.30 -16.68 2.13
CA ASP A 222 -1.31 -17.75 2.30
C ASP A 222 -1.93 -19.12 2.08
N LYS A 223 -3.12 -19.39 2.62
CA LYS A 223 -3.87 -20.64 2.42
C LYS A 223 -4.25 -20.87 0.95
N LYS A 224 -4.40 -19.79 0.17
CA LYS A 224 -4.67 -19.84 -1.28
C LYS A 224 -3.40 -19.93 -2.13
N GLY A 225 -2.23 -20.02 -1.50
CA GLY A 225 -0.94 -20.11 -2.17
C GLY A 225 -0.60 -18.85 -2.97
N ILE A 226 -0.88 -17.66 -2.41
CA ILE A 226 -0.49 -16.39 -3.01
C ILE A 226 0.98 -16.14 -2.70
N SER A 227 1.76 -15.83 -3.74
CA SER A 227 3.19 -15.56 -3.64
C SER A 227 3.58 -14.15 -4.12
N GLY A 228 2.60 -13.33 -4.50
CA GLY A 228 2.84 -11.96 -4.98
C GLY A 228 1.55 -11.25 -5.31
N THR A 229 1.64 -9.93 -5.47
CA THR A 229 0.51 -9.04 -5.72
C THR A 229 0.69 -8.23 -7.02
N PRO A 230 -0.41 -7.85 -7.69
CA PRO A 230 -1.75 -8.32 -7.40
C PRO A 230 -1.92 -9.79 -7.80
N THR A 231 -2.72 -10.55 -7.06
CA THR A 231 -3.24 -11.84 -7.50
C THR A 231 -4.76 -11.75 -7.56
N ILE A 232 -5.33 -12.01 -8.73
CA ILE A 232 -6.76 -11.86 -8.99
C ILE A 232 -7.36 -13.24 -9.28
N PHE A 233 -8.37 -13.63 -8.51
CA PHE A 233 -9.21 -14.78 -8.79
C PHE A 233 -10.46 -14.30 -9.52
N ILE A 234 -10.77 -14.92 -10.65
CA ILE A 234 -11.99 -14.73 -11.43
C ILE A 234 -12.73 -16.05 -11.35
N ASP A 235 -13.69 -16.16 -10.41
CA ASP A 235 -14.21 -17.45 -9.93
C ASP A 235 -13.03 -18.38 -9.52
N ASP A 236 -12.83 -19.50 -10.22
CA ASP A 236 -11.74 -20.45 -9.94
C ASP A 236 -10.45 -20.15 -10.74
N GLN A 237 -10.46 -19.15 -11.65
CA GLN A 237 -9.31 -18.82 -12.49
C GLN A 237 -8.39 -17.84 -11.77
N LYS A 238 -7.11 -18.22 -11.64
CA LYS A 238 -6.08 -17.37 -11.00
C LYS A 238 -5.27 -16.63 -12.05
N VAL A 239 -5.30 -15.30 -12.00
CA VAL A 239 -4.46 -14.40 -12.80
C VAL A 239 -3.47 -13.72 -11.86
N VAL A 240 -2.17 -13.86 -12.14
CA VAL A 240 -1.09 -13.29 -11.30
C VAL A 240 -0.47 -12.10 -11.99
N GLY A 241 -0.29 -11.02 -11.22
CA GLY A 241 0.36 -9.78 -11.65
C GLY A 241 -0.57 -8.87 -12.44
N ALA A 242 -0.07 -7.65 -12.69
CA ALA A 242 -0.77 -6.64 -13.48
C ALA A 242 -0.65 -6.97 -14.97
N GLN A 243 -1.45 -7.93 -15.43
CA GLN A 243 -1.57 -8.29 -16.83
C GLN A 243 -2.31 -7.20 -17.62
N ASP A 244 -2.24 -7.26 -18.93
CA ASP A 244 -3.05 -6.39 -19.79
C ASP A 244 -4.55 -6.67 -19.61
N TYR A 245 -5.38 -5.64 -19.77
CA TYR A 245 -6.83 -5.76 -19.65
C TYR A 245 -7.42 -6.90 -20.49
N SER A 246 -6.87 -7.16 -21.68
CA SER A 246 -7.32 -8.24 -22.56
C SER A 246 -7.30 -9.62 -21.92
N VAL A 247 -6.34 -9.88 -21.03
CA VAL A 247 -6.25 -11.16 -20.28
C VAL A 247 -7.43 -11.28 -19.31
N PHE A 248 -7.71 -10.24 -18.54
CA PHE A 248 -8.85 -10.20 -17.61
C PHE A 248 -10.17 -10.31 -18.36
N LYS A 249 -10.30 -9.53 -19.44
CA LYS A 249 -11.49 -9.56 -20.31
C LYS A 249 -11.78 -10.98 -20.83
N GLN A 250 -10.76 -11.62 -21.39
CA GLN A 250 -10.91 -12.98 -21.93
C GLN A 250 -11.36 -13.96 -20.82
N THR A 251 -10.76 -13.89 -19.65
CA THR A 251 -11.08 -14.79 -18.53
C THR A 251 -12.49 -14.52 -18.02
N ILE A 252 -12.89 -13.26 -17.83
CA ILE A 252 -14.24 -12.88 -17.37
C ILE A 252 -15.29 -13.36 -18.39
N ASP A 253 -15.06 -13.12 -19.68
CA ASP A 253 -16.00 -13.53 -20.74
C ASP A 253 -16.15 -15.05 -20.80
N GLN A 254 -15.05 -15.81 -20.60
CA GLN A 254 -15.10 -17.28 -20.51
C GLN A 254 -15.95 -17.73 -19.31
N GLU A 255 -15.78 -17.15 -18.12
CA GLU A 255 -16.57 -17.51 -16.94
C GLU A 255 -18.06 -17.12 -17.10
N LEU A 256 -18.35 -15.97 -17.71
CA LEU A 256 -19.73 -15.56 -18.03
C LEU A 256 -20.43 -16.54 -18.96
N ASN A 257 -19.72 -17.12 -19.92
CA ASN A 257 -20.27 -18.07 -20.90
C ASN A 257 -20.52 -19.46 -20.33
N LYS A 258 -19.93 -19.81 -19.16
CA LYS A 258 -20.16 -21.09 -18.48
C LYS A 258 -21.47 -21.10 -17.66
N LYS A 259 -22.06 -19.95 -17.39
CA LYS A 259 -23.21 -19.71 -16.50
C LYS A 259 -24.39 -19.11 -17.25
#